data_cf465d8038170221ac430e8103c67fb9
#
_entry.id   cf465d8038170221ac430e8103c67fb9
#
_cell.length_a   1.000
_cell.length_b   1.000
_cell.length_c   1.000
_cell.angle_alpha   90.00
_cell.angle_beta   90.00
_cell.angle_gamma   90.00
#
_symmetry.space_group_name_H-M   'P 1'
#
loop_
_entity.id
_entity.type
_entity.pdbx_description
1 polymer ?
#
loop_
_entity_poly.entity_id
_entity_poly.type
_entity_poly.pdbx_seq_one_letter_code
_entity_poly.pdbx_strand_id
1 'polypeptide(L)'
;MMINETQINHPSLLKSAKDFIITITLWVYYVMGYLLFFSPFYLYAYFFSARCEESFQKLNHVLHRWFFSLVRIIVPGVTWNIAEEVKAIRSSVIIANHLSFLDPILFVSLFEKQKTIVRSDYFRYPVFGWILKTSGYIPPMTEGLYAESMIVQIKKMKDFLEAGGNLFIFPEGTRSPDGRIGPFDKGAFRIARLCHAPIAVVVIRNTHKLFPPGSFLFNTCSENVITVEMAGCLEPDYESDGFSPSGLMAEARLLMERKKDL
;
A
#
# COMPACT_ATOMS: atom_id res chain seq x y z
N MET A 1 -39.36 15.16 30.36
CA MET A 1 -38.62 14.01 29.83
C MET A 1 -38.72 14.07 28.33
N MET A 2 -37.80 14.78 27.69
CA MET A 2 -37.79 14.92 26.21
C MET A 2 -36.81 13.90 25.64
N ILE A 3 -37.35 13.00 24.84
CA ILE A 3 -36.58 12.02 24.11
C ILE A 3 -35.98 12.74 22.89
N ASN A 4 -34.67 12.89 22.90
CA ASN A 4 -33.93 13.41 21.74
C ASN A 4 -33.98 12.35 20.64
N GLU A 5 -34.80 12.57 19.65
CA GLU A 5 -34.75 11.84 18.39
C GLU A 5 -33.43 12.13 17.71
N THR A 6 -32.52 11.19 17.74
CA THR A 6 -31.33 11.18 16.87
C THR A 6 -31.84 11.18 15.42
N GLN A 7 -31.76 12.31 14.75
CA GLN A 7 -32.00 12.42 13.32
C GLN A 7 -30.98 11.52 12.59
N ILE A 8 -31.43 10.36 12.15
CA ILE A 8 -30.73 9.53 11.18
C ILE A 8 -30.74 10.31 9.88
N ASN A 9 -29.65 11.01 9.61
CA ASN A 9 -29.46 11.76 8.37
C ASN A 9 -29.27 10.75 7.22
N HIS A 10 -30.36 10.32 6.59
CA HIS A 10 -30.28 9.50 5.38
C HIS A 10 -29.57 10.32 4.29
N PRO A 11 -28.52 9.75 3.65
CA PRO A 11 -27.85 10.44 2.56
C PRO A 11 -28.90 10.79 1.48
N SER A 12 -28.83 12.00 0.94
CA SER A 12 -29.76 12.40 -0.12
C SER A 12 -29.63 11.43 -1.29
N LEU A 13 -30.75 11.10 -1.95
CA LEU A 13 -30.76 10.20 -3.13
C LEU A 13 -29.74 10.64 -4.18
N LEU A 14 -29.54 11.95 -4.34
CA LEU A 14 -28.57 12.53 -5.26
C LEU A 14 -27.11 12.18 -4.86
N LYS A 15 -26.81 12.22 -3.56
CA LYS A 15 -25.49 11.83 -3.04
C LYS A 15 -25.21 10.35 -3.34
N SER A 16 -26.16 9.48 -3.03
CA SER A 16 -26.03 8.04 -3.24
C SER A 16 -25.88 7.69 -4.73
N ALA A 17 -26.63 8.36 -5.61
CA ALA A 17 -26.51 8.17 -7.05
C ALA A 17 -25.12 8.62 -7.57
N LYS A 18 -24.61 9.75 -7.09
CA LYS A 18 -23.28 10.25 -7.46
C LYS A 18 -22.17 9.29 -6.98
N ASP A 19 -22.20 8.87 -5.72
CA ASP A 19 -21.25 7.91 -5.16
C ASP A 19 -21.27 6.60 -5.95
N PHE A 20 -22.46 6.11 -6.35
CA PHE A 20 -22.60 4.92 -7.16
C PHE A 20 -21.98 5.07 -8.55
N ILE A 21 -22.33 6.13 -9.30
CA ILE A 21 -21.82 6.37 -10.66
C ILE A 21 -20.29 6.49 -10.64
N ILE A 22 -19.73 7.28 -9.72
CA ILE A 22 -18.28 7.44 -9.60
C ILE A 22 -17.62 6.12 -9.25
N THR A 23 -18.19 5.37 -8.30
CA THR A 23 -17.68 4.06 -7.91
C THR A 23 -17.63 3.10 -9.08
N ILE A 24 -18.71 2.98 -9.85
CA ILE A 24 -18.74 2.12 -11.04
C ILE A 24 -17.71 2.57 -12.06
N THR A 25 -17.57 3.87 -12.29
CA THR A 25 -16.55 4.41 -13.21
C THR A 25 -15.14 4.01 -12.78
N LEU A 26 -14.82 4.12 -11.48
CA LEU A 26 -13.51 3.73 -10.94
C LEU A 26 -13.25 2.22 -11.04
N TRP A 27 -14.26 1.39 -10.74
CA TRP A 27 -14.13 -0.06 -10.87
C TRP A 27 -14.01 -0.51 -12.33
N VAL A 28 -14.80 0.09 -13.22
CA VAL A 28 -14.68 -0.17 -14.67
C VAL A 28 -13.29 0.21 -15.17
N TYR A 29 -12.79 1.41 -14.80
CA TYR A 29 -11.41 1.79 -15.12
C TYR A 29 -10.41 0.76 -14.62
N TYR A 30 -10.53 0.33 -13.35
CA TYR A 30 -9.59 -0.59 -12.74
C TYR A 30 -9.57 -1.95 -13.44
N VAL A 31 -10.75 -2.52 -13.71
CA VAL A 31 -10.88 -3.82 -14.38
C VAL A 31 -10.50 -3.72 -15.86
N MET A 32 -11.06 -2.76 -16.59
CA MET A 32 -10.78 -2.58 -18.03
C MET A 32 -9.36 -2.09 -18.25
N GLY A 33 -8.81 -1.29 -17.32
CA GLY A 33 -7.41 -0.90 -17.32
C GLY A 33 -6.50 -2.11 -17.40
N TYR A 34 -6.66 -3.07 -16.50
CA TYR A 34 -5.87 -4.30 -16.50
C TYR A 34 -6.16 -5.19 -17.72
N LEU A 35 -7.44 -5.42 -18.05
CA LEU A 35 -7.82 -6.45 -19.02
C LEU A 35 -7.68 -6.01 -20.49
N LEU A 36 -7.89 -4.72 -20.79
CA LEU A 36 -7.90 -4.24 -22.16
C LEU A 36 -6.73 -3.31 -22.47
N PHE A 37 -6.52 -2.27 -21.65
CA PHE A 37 -5.53 -1.25 -21.99
C PHE A 37 -4.10 -1.67 -21.69
N PHE A 38 -3.86 -2.31 -20.53
CA PHE A 38 -2.52 -2.68 -20.10
C PHE A 38 -2.13 -4.11 -20.47
N SER A 39 -3.09 -5.02 -20.74
CA SER A 39 -2.77 -6.41 -21.10
C SER A 39 -1.82 -6.57 -22.29
N PRO A 40 -1.91 -5.80 -23.39
CA PRO A 40 -0.94 -5.91 -24.48
C PRO A 40 0.48 -5.56 -24.02
N PHE A 41 0.63 -4.56 -23.15
CA PHE A 41 1.93 -4.15 -22.63
C PHE A 41 2.49 -5.15 -21.63
N TYR A 42 1.64 -5.78 -20.80
CA TYR A 42 2.06 -6.86 -19.91
C TYR A 42 2.51 -8.09 -20.71
N LEU A 43 1.76 -8.47 -21.74
CA LEU A 43 2.14 -9.58 -22.62
C LEU A 43 3.45 -9.28 -23.36
N TYR A 44 3.59 -8.08 -23.90
CA TYR A 44 4.83 -7.65 -24.53
C TYR A 44 6.01 -7.72 -23.56
N ALA A 45 5.85 -7.17 -22.36
CA ALA A 45 6.88 -7.21 -21.32
C ALA A 45 7.23 -8.65 -20.91
N TYR A 46 6.23 -9.53 -20.81
CA TYR A 46 6.41 -10.92 -20.44
C TYR A 46 7.26 -11.71 -21.47
N PHE A 47 6.99 -11.51 -22.76
CA PHE A 47 7.67 -12.28 -23.80
C PHE A 47 8.97 -11.65 -24.29
N PHE A 48 9.12 -10.33 -24.21
CA PHE A 48 10.21 -9.60 -24.90
C PHE A 48 11.11 -8.79 -23.96
N SER A 49 10.72 -8.57 -22.69
CA SER A 49 11.57 -7.79 -21.78
C SER A 49 12.62 -8.66 -21.09
N ALA A 50 13.89 -8.28 -21.21
CA ALA A 50 14.99 -8.88 -20.45
C ALA A 50 14.85 -8.65 -18.93
N ARG A 51 14.11 -7.61 -18.51
CA ARG A 51 13.82 -7.25 -17.12
C ARG A 51 12.31 -7.29 -16.85
N CYS A 52 11.74 -8.48 -17.05
CA CYS A 52 10.29 -8.69 -16.99
C CYS A 52 9.67 -8.16 -15.70
N GLU A 53 10.25 -8.47 -14.53
CA GLU A 53 9.78 -8.04 -13.21
C GLU A 53 9.73 -6.51 -13.09
N GLU A 54 10.81 -5.81 -13.45
CA GLU A 54 10.85 -4.34 -13.42
C GLU A 54 9.84 -3.71 -14.36
N SER A 55 9.67 -4.30 -15.55
CA SER A 55 8.68 -3.85 -16.54
C SER A 55 7.25 -3.95 -16.00
N PHE A 56 6.93 -5.04 -15.30
CA PHE A 56 5.63 -5.21 -14.67
C PHE A 56 5.42 -4.22 -13.53
N GLN A 57 6.43 -3.97 -12.70
CA GLN A 57 6.37 -2.96 -11.64
C GLN A 57 6.10 -1.57 -12.23
N LYS A 58 6.79 -1.22 -13.32
CA LYS A 58 6.58 0.05 -14.03
C LYS A 58 5.17 0.17 -14.62
N LEU A 59 4.66 -0.88 -15.24
CA LEU A 59 3.29 -0.90 -15.77
C LEU A 59 2.26 -0.74 -14.65
N ASN A 60 2.44 -1.45 -13.52
CA ASN A 60 1.61 -1.27 -12.33
C ASN A 60 1.66 0.18 -11.83
N HIS A 61 2.87 0.77 -11.74
CA HIS A 61 3.05 2.15 -11.33
C HIS A 61 2.28 3.13 -12.23
N VAL A 62 2.40 3.00 -13.55
CA VAL A 62 1.71 3.87 -14.52
C VAL A 62 0.20 3.71 -14.41
N LEU A 63 -0.31 2.48 -14.36
CA LEU A 63 -1.74 2.19 -14.24
C LEU A 63 -2.34 2.86 -12.99
N HIS A 64 -1.67 2.70 -11.83
CA HIS A 64 -2.17 3.27 -10.58
C HIS A 64 -2.00 4.79 -10.51
N ARG A 65 -0.97 5.36 -11.13
CA ARG A 65 -0.87 6.82 -11.29
C ARG A 65 -2.04 7.39 -12.08
N TRP A 66 -2.40 6.74 -13.18
CA TRP A 66 -3.57 7.15 -13.98
C TRP A 66 -4.87 6.97 -13.21
N PHE A 67 -4.99 5.89 -12.44
CA PHE A 67 -6.14 5.70 -11.53
C PHE A 67 -6.27 6.86 -10.54
N PHE A 68 -5.21 7.25 -9.84
CA PHE A 68 -5.29 8.38 -8.91
C PHE A 68 -5.44 9.73 -9.62
N SER A 69 -4.96 9.89 -10.84
CA SER A 69 -5.25 11.06 -11.65
C SER A 69 -6.75 11.15 -12.00
N LEU A 70 -7.36 10.03 -12.37
CA LEU A 70 -8.80 9.96 -12.59
C LEU A 70 -9.57 10.28 -11.30
N VAL A 71 -9.20 9.71 -10.16
CA VAL A 71 -9.83 10.02 -8.87
C VAL A 71 -9.78 11.52 -8.58
N ARG A 72 -8.65 12.20 -8.81
CA ARG A 72 -8.53 13.66 -8.60
C ARG A 72 -9.45 14.46 -9.49
N ILE A 73 -9.70 14.00 -10.72
CA ILE A 73 -10.58 14.70 -11.67
C ILE A 73 -12.06 14.53 -11.31
N ILE A 74 -12.48 13.29 -10.98
CA ILE A 74 -13.92 12.99 -10.80
C ILE A 74 -14.39 13.14 -9.36
N VAL A 75 -13.46 13.25 -8.39
CA VAL A 75 -13.73 13.46 -6.96
C VAL A 75 -13.06 14.75 -6.47
N PRO A 76 -13.51 15.93 -6.92
CA PRO A 76 -12.83 17.21 -6.65
C PRO A 76 -12.81 17.61 -5.16
N GLY A 77 -13.71 17.03 -4.34
CA GLY A 77 -13.73 17.26 -2.89
C GLY A 77 -12.58 16.58 -2.12
N VAL A 78 -11.73 15.80 -2.81
CA VAL A 78 -10.59 15.10 -2.18
C VAL A 78 -9.28 15.76 -2.57
N THR A 79 -8.60 16.33 -1.58
CA THR A 79 -7.23 16.88 -1.72
C THR A 79 -6.19 15.84 -1.31
N TRP A 80 -5.07 15.80 -2.04
CA TRP A 80 -3.99 14.85 -1.81
C TRP A 80 -2.69 15.58 -1.46
N ASN A 81 -2.27 15.48 -0.22
CA ASN A 81 -1.02 16.05 0.28
C ASN A 81 -0.02 14.92 0.53
N ILE A 82 0.87 14.71 -0.41
CA ILE A 82 1.92 13.69 -0.34
C ILE A 82 3.25 14.42 -0.22
N ALA A 83 3.91 14.25 0.93
CA ALA A 83 5.19 14.90 1.21
C ALA A 83 6.27 14.48 0.20
N GLU A 84 7.10 15.41 -0.23
CA GLU A 84 8.19 15.13 -1.18
C GLU A 84 9.21 14.15 -0.62
N GLU A 85 9.44 14.19 0.69
CA GLU A 85 10.29 13.24 1.42
C GLU A 85 9.82 11.80 1.21
N VAL A 86 8.50 11.56 1.21
CA VAL A 86 7.93 10.23 0.94
C VAL A 86 8.22 9.79 -0.50
N LYS A 87 8.05 10.68 -1.48
CA LYS A 87 8.34 10.39 -2.89
C LYS A 87 9.83 10.14 -3.15
N ALA A 88 10.69 10.68 -2.29
CA ALA A 88 12.15 10.55 -2.37
C ALA A 88 12.67 9.24 -1.78
N ILE A 89 11.87 8.47 -1.02
CA ILE A 89 12.31 7.21 -0.40
C ILE A 89 12.85 6.24 -1.45
N ARG A 90 14.03 5.70 -1.19
CA ARG A 90 14.70 4.66 -2.01
C ARG A 90 15.40 3.66 -1.10
N SER A 91 15.61 2.45 -1.59
CA SER A 91 16.41 1.41 -0.92
C SER A 91 15.95 1.10 0.51
N SER A 92 14.66 1.19 0.78
CA SER A 92 14.13 1.15 2.16
C SER A 92 12.99 0.13 2.32
N VAL A 93 12.88 -0.40 3.53
CA VAL A 93 11.64 -1.03 3.98
C VAL A 93 10.73 0.07 4.50
N ILE A 94 9.63 0.32 3.80
CA ILE A 94 8.64 1.33 4.19
C ILE A 94 7.58 0.67 5.06
N ILE A 95 7.40 1.20 6.26
CA ILE A 95 6.36 0.76 7.19
C ILE A 95 5.29 1.85 7.26
N ALA A 96 4.05 1.48 6.98
CA ALA A 96 2.92 2.40 7.00
C ALA A 96 1.72 1.80 7.73
N ASN A 97 0.87 2.66 8.29
CA ASN A 97 -0.44 2.25 8.82
C ASN A 97 -1.40 1.91 7.67
N HIS A 98 -2.37 1.03 7.95
CA HIS A 98 -3.29 0.52 6.93
C HIS A 98 -4.74 0.90 7.22
N LEU A 99 -5.32 1.76 6.39
CA LEU A 99 -6.66 2.32 6.58
C LEU A 99 -7.65 1.88 5.49
N SER A 100 -7.17 1.68 4.27
CA SER A 100 -8.02 1.49 3.09
C SER A 100 -7.40 0.54 2.07
N PHE A 101 -8.23 -0.03 1.21
CA PHE A 101 -7.74 -0.71 0.00
C PHE A 101 -6.90 0.22 -0.90
N LEU A 102 -7.12 1.51 -0.80
CA LEU A 102 -6.36 2.50 -1.56
C LEU A 102 -4.88 2.60 -1.16
N ASP A 103 -4.52 2.24 0.08
CA ASP A 103 -3.16 2.46 0.59
C ASP A 103 -2.08 1.70 -0.20
N PRO A 104 -2.20 0.37 -0.44
CA PRO A 104 -1.19 -0.35 -1.21
C PRO A 104 -1.12 0.15 -2.66
N ILE A 105 -2.23 0.44 -3.31
CA ILE A 105 -2.22 0.94 -4.68
C ILE A 105 -1.69 2.37 -4.78
N LEU A 106 -1.82 3.17 -3.70
CA LEU A 106 -1.20 4.48 -3.58
C LEU A 106 0.33 4.35 -3.56
N PHE A 107 0.90 3.46 -2.74
CA PHE A 107 2.34 3.21 -2.74
C PHE A 107 2.85 2.71 -4.10
N VAL A 108 2.09 1.81 -4.76
CA VAL A 108 2.42 1.39 -6.13
C VAL A 108 2.44 2.59 -7.09
N SER A 109 1.53 3.56 -6.91
CA SER A 109 1.50 4.77 -7.72
C SER A 109 2.63 5.77 -7.42
N LEU A 110 3.26 5.69 -6.25
CA LEU A 110 4.35 6.59 -5.84
C LEU A 110 5.73 6.07 -6.27
N PHE A 111 5.93 4.76 -6.28
CA PHE A 111 7.23 4.16 -6.52
C PHE A 111 7.22 3.29 -7.78
N GLU A 112 8.15 3.55 -8.71
CA GLU A 112 8.29 2.73 -9.92
C GLU A 112 8.88 1.35 -9.59
N LYS A 113 9.92 1.31 -8.74
CA LYS A 113 10.53 0.08 -8.21
C LYS A 113 9.99 -0.21 -6.81
N GLN A 114 9.02 -1.11 -6.73
CA GLN A 114 8.38 -1.42 -5.46
C GLN A 114 7.94 -2.89 -5.39
N LYS A 115 8.00 -3.42 -4.17
CA LYS A 115 7.43 -4.72 -3.80
C LYS A 115 6.60 -4.58 -2.54
N THR A 116 5.71 -5.53 -2.31
CA THR A 116 4.94 -5.62 -1.07
C THR A 116 4.57 -7.05 -0.75
N ILE A 117 4.15 -7.27 0.48
CA ILE A 117 3.58 -8.55 0.92
C ILE A 117 2.07 -8.50 0.63
N VAL A 118 1.58 -9.47 -0.15
CA VAL A 118 0.19 -9.57 -0.57
C VAL A 118 -0.41 -10.88 -0.09
N ARG A 119 -1.62 -10.86 0.48
CA ARG A 119 -2.35 -12.06 0.94
C ARG A 119 -2.34 -13.16 -0.12
N SER A 120 -2.10 -14.39 0.30
CA SER A 120 -1.98 -15.56 -0.57
C SER A 120 -3.17 -15.80 -1.48
N ASP A 121 -4.38 -15.41 -1.04
CA ASP A 121 -5.61 -15.57 -1.82
C ASP A 121 -5.58 -14.83 -3.16
N TYR A 122 -4.96 -13.63 -3.18
CA TYR A 122 -4.87 -12.82 -4.40
C TYR A 122 -4.02 -13.47 -5.50
N PHE A 123 -3.08 -14.33 -5.14
CA PHE A 123 -2.24 -15.06 -6.11
C PHE A 123 -3.01 -16.17 -6.85
N ARG A 124 -4.22 -16.51 -6.40
CA ARG A 124 -5.09 -17.52 -7.03
C ARG A 124 -5.93 -16.95 -8.17
N TYR A 125 -6.14 -15.64 -8.23
CA TYR A 125 -6.87 -15.01 -9.33
C TYR A 125 -6.08 -15.09 -10.63
N PRO A 126 -6.68 -15.58 -11.74
CA PRO A 126 -5.91 -15.94 -12.95
C PRO A 126 -5.05 -14.81 -13.51
N VAL A 127 -5.63 -13.65 -13.80
CA VAL A 127 -4.90 -12.51 -14.39
C VAL A 127 -4.15 -11.73 -13.30
N PHE A 128 -4.85 -11.38 -12.22
CA PHE A 128 -4.26 -10.56 -11.16
C PHE A 128 -3.12 -11.28 -10.43
N GLY A 129 -3.31 -12.57 -10.11
CA GLY A 129 -2.27 -13.38 -9.47
C GLY A 129 -1.05 -13.59 -10.37
N TRP A 130 -1.24 -13.69 -11.68
CA TRP A 130 -0.13 -13.72 -12.63
C TRP A 130 0.67 -12.41 -12.62
N ILE A 131 -0.02 -11.26 -12.64
CA ILE A 131 0.62 -9.94 -12.54
C ILE A 131 1.39 -9.80 -11.22
N LEU A 132 0.79 -10.19 -10.07
CA LEU A 132 1.46 -10.13 -8.77
C LEU A 132 2.75 -10.97 -8.74
N LYS A 133 2.68 -12.22 -9.24
CA LYS A 133 3.84 -13.12 -9.30
C LYS A 133 4.94 -12.55 -10.19
N THR A 134 4.59 -12.09 -11.37
CA THR A 134 5.55 -11.57 -12.35
C THR A 134 6.16 -10.23 -11.91
N SER A 135 5.42 -9.42 -11.13
CA SER A 135 5.93 -8.20 -10.49
C SER A 135 6.85 -8.47 -9.29
N GLY A 136 7.04 -9.75 -8.89
CA GLY A 136 7.88 -10.12 -7.76
C GLY A 136 7.24 -9.79 -6.40
N TYR A 137 5.90 -9.65 -6.31
CA TYR A 137 5.22 -9.46 -5.03
C TYR A 137 5.24 -10.76 -4.22
N ILE A 138 5.24 -10.65 -2.92
CA ILE A 138 5.59 -11.73 -2.00
C ILE A 138 4.34 -12.17 -1.23
N PRO A 139 3.99 -13.47 -1.20
CA PRO A 139 2.99 -13.96 -0.26
C PRO A 139 3.53 -13.87 1.18
N PRO A 140 2.67 -13.78 2.21
CA PRO A 140 3.10 -13.85 3.59
C PRO A 140 3.94 -15.11 3.82
N MET A 141 5.02 -14.99 4.57
CA MET A 141 5.84 -16.12 4.97
C MET A 141 5.02 -17.00 5.93
N THR A 142 4.34 -18.00 5.39
CA THR A 142 3.65 -19.02 6.18
C THR A 142 4.62 -20.16 6.49
N GLU A 143 4.41 -20.81 7.63
CA GLU A 143 5.13 -22.00 8.05
C GLU A 143 5.13 -23.04 6.93
N GLY A 144 6.32 -23.54 6.55
CA GLY A 144 6.48 -24.60 5.54
C GLY A 144 7.34 -24.28 4.31
N LEU A 145 7.85 -23.06 4.17
CA LEU A 145 8.89 -22.79 3.18
C LEU A 145 10.20 -23.45 3.64
N TYR A 146 10.76 -24.33 2.81
CA TYR A 146 12.08 -24.90 3.04
C TYR A 146 13.11 -23.78 3.22
N ALA A 147 14.04 -23.94 4.15
CA ALA A 147 15.06 -22.94 4.50
C ALA A 147 15.81 -22.40 3.27
N GLU A 148 16.08 -23.23 2.27
CA GLU A 148 16.71 -22.84 1.01
C GLU A 148 15.87 -21.82 0.22
N SER A 149 14.56 -22.00 0.12
CA SER A 149 13.69 -21.05 -0.61
C SER A 149 13.59 -19.71 0.11
N MET A 150 13.68 -19.71 1.43
CA MET A 150 13.70 -18.50 2.25
C MET A 150 14.99 -17.70 2.04
N ILE A 151 16.16 -18.36 2.03
CA ILE A 151 17.46 -17.71 1.78
C ILE A 151 17.48 -17.04 0.40
N VAL A 152 16.99 -17.74 -0.63
CA VAL A 152 16.92 -17.20 -1.99
C VAL A 152 15.99 -15.97 -2.06
N GLN A 153 14.86 -16.01 -1.37
CA GLN A 153 13.93 -14.87 -1.35
C GLN A 153 14.53 -13.66 -0.62
N ILE A 154 15.19 -13.88 0.52
CA ILE A 154 15.86 -12.81 1.27
C ILE A 154 16.94 -12.16 0.41
N LYS A 155 17.79 -12.98 -0.26
CA LYS A 155 18.81 -12.47 -1.17
C LYS A 155 18.19 -11.60 -2.29
N LYS A 156 17.15 -12.08 -2.94
CA LYS A 156 16.45 -11.30 -3.97
C LYS A 156 15.86 -10.00 -3.43
N MET A 157 15.35 -9.98 -2.20
CA MET A 157 14.86 -8.75 -1.57
C MET A 157 16.00 -7.78 -1.28
N LYS A 158 17.12 -8.28 -0.76
CA LYS A 158 18.33 -7.48 -0.49
C LYS A 158 18.84 -6.84 -1.80
N ASP A 159 19.08 -7.65 -2.83
CA ASP A 159 19.55 -7.18 -4.15
C ASP A 159 18.58 -6.14 -4.73
N PHE A 160 17.27 -6.32 -4.54
CA PHE A 160 16.25 -5.38 -5.00
C PHE A 160 16.29 -4.03 -4.27
N LEU A 161 16.49 -4.05 -2.94
CA LEU A 161 16.63 -2.85 -2.13
C LEU A 161 17.93 -2.11 -2.47
N GLU A 162 19.04 -2.81 -2.58
CA GLU A 162 20.35 -2.25 -2.98
C GLU A 162 20.30 -1.61 -4.39
N ALA A 163 19.45 -2.14 -5.28
CA ALA A 163 19.21 -1.57 -6.62
C ALA A 163 18.24 -0.37 -6.62
N GLY A 164 17.95 0.22 -5.46
CA GLY A 164 17.09 1.40 -5.32
C GLY A 164 15.59 1.11 -5.20
N GLY A 165 15.19 -0.15 -5.08
CA GLY A 165 13.80 -0.54 -4.88
C GLY A 165 13.32 -0.29 -3.45
N ASN A 166 12.00 -0.22 -3.28
CA ASN A 166 11.35 -0.09 -1.98
C ASN A 166 10.46 -1.29 -1.68
N LEU A 167 10.52 -1.80 -0.46
CA LEU A 167 9.60 -2.81 0.03
C LEU A 167 8.64 -2.16 1.02
N PHE A 168 7.37 -1.95 0.65
CA PHE A 168 6.40 -1.38 1.57
C PHE A 168 5.56 -2.48 2.25
N ILE A 169 5.34 -2.30 3.55
CA ILE A 169 4.65 -3.28 4.40
C ILE A 169 3.71 -2.54 5.35
N PHE A 170 2.53 -3.10 5.52
CA PHE A 170 1.58 -2.68 6.56
C PHE A 170 1.69 -3.67 7.72
N PRO A 171 2.42 -3.33 8.81
CA PRO A 171 2.74 -4.28 9.86
C PRO A 171 1.52 -4.70 10.69
N GLU A 172 0.40 -4.01 10.56
CA GLU A 172 -0.87 -4.35 11.18
C GLU A 172 -1.52 -5.60 10.57
N GLY A 173 -1.13 -5.98 9.33
CA GLY A 173 -1.69 -7.14 8.61
C GLY A 173 -3.16 -7.01 8.23
N THR A 174 -3.86 -6.01 8.73
CA THR A 174 -5.28 -5.74 8.46
C THR A 174 -5.55 -4.24 8.43
N ARG A 175 -6.65 -3.85 7.82
CA ARG A 175 -7.07 -2.44 7.74
C ARG A 175 -7.77 -2.02 9.03
N SER A 176 -7.43 -0.84 9.53
CA SER A 176 -8.08 -0.21 10.68
C SER A 176 -9.31 0.59 10.23
N PRO A 177 -10.53 0.22 10.62
CA PRO A 177 -11.74 0.94 10.23
C PRO A 177 -11.93 2.26 10.99
N ASP A 178 -11.37 2.37 12.20
CA ASP A 178 -11.47 3.56 13.06
C ASP A 178 -10.25 4.47 12.96
N GLY A 179 -9.32 4.12 12.11
CA GLY A 179 -8.10 4.87 11.90
C GLY A 179 -7.04 4.71 13.01
N ARG A 180 -7.26 3.91 14.04
CA ARG A 180 -6.27 3.67 15.10
C ARG A 180 -5.15 2.76 14.58
N ILE A 181 -3.95 2.92 15.12
CA ILE A 181 -2.81 2.06 14.80
C ILE A 181 -2.96 0.75 15.58
N GLY A 182 -3.14 -0.35 14.86
CA GLY A 182 -3.25 -1.69 15.42
C GLY A 182 -1.92 -2.23 15.94
N PRO A 183 -1.91 -3.46 16.49
CA PRO A 183 -0.67 -4.13 16.86
C PRO A 183 0.17 -4.44 15.62
N PHE A 184 1.50 -4.32 15.76
CA PHE A 184 2.44 -4.61 14.69
C PHE A 184 2.89 -6.06 14.71
N ASP A 185 2.95 -6.69 13.52
CA ASP A 185 3.66 -7.95 13.32
C ASP A 185 5.16 -7.71 13.13
N LYS A 186 5.96 -8.65 13.64
CA LYS A 186 7.43 -8.56 13.60
C LYS A 186 8.04 -8.84 12.22
N GLY A 187 7.23 -9.31 11.26
CA GLY A 187 7.71 -9.74 9.93
C GLY A 187 8.45 -8.66 9.17
N ALA A 188 7.91 -7.44 9.15
CA ALA A 188 8.53 -6.29 8.48
C ALA A 188 9.93 -5.99 9.05
N PHE A 189 10.06 -6.01 10.36
CA PHE A 189 11.31 -5.71 11.08
C PHE A 189 12.36 -6.82 10.92
N ARG A 190 11.91 -8.08 10.85
CA ARG A 190 12.76 -9.22 10.52
C ARG A 190 13.31 -9.13 9.10
N ILE A 191 12.47 -8.75 8.13
CA ILE A 191 12.89 -8.56 6.74
C ILE A 191 13.91 -7.42 6.66
N ALA A 192 13.64 -6.27 7.30
CA ALA A 192 14.57 -5.16 7.33
C ALA A 192 15.95 -5.57 7.89
N ARG A 193 15.96 -6.32 9.00
CA ARG A 193 17.18 -6.88 9.58
C ARG A 193 17.92 -7.80 8.60
N LEU A 194 17.20 -8.77 8.00
CA LEU A 194 17.81 -9.76 7.10
C LEU A 194 18.35 -9.13 5.81
N CYS A 195 17.79 -8.01 5.40
CA CYS A 195 18.26 -7.25 4.24
C CYS A 195 19.26 -6.14 4.61
N HIS A 196 19.53 -5.89 5.89
CA HIS A 196 20.30 -4.74 6.39
C HIS A 196 19.80 -3.41 5.82
N ALA A 197 18.50 -3.26 5.71
CA ALA A 197 17.87 -2.12 5.06
C ALA A 197 17.38 -1.07 6.07
N PRO A 198 17.46 0.23 5.77
CA PRO A 198 16.82 1.26 6.57
C PRO A 198 15.30 1.11 6.55
N ILE A 199 14.65 1.62 7.60
CA ILE A 199 13.19 1.62 7.74
C ILE A 199 12.68 3.05 7.62
N ALA A 200 11.86 3.31 6.61
CA ALA A 200 11.12 4.55 6.49
C ALA A 200 9.71 4.37 7.11
N VAL A 201 9.41 5.14 8.15
CA VAL A 201 8.11 5.12 8.81
C VAL A 201 7.23 6.20 8.20
N VAL A 202 6.09 5.80 7.62
CA VAL A 202 5.17 6.68 6.88
C VAL A 202 3.78 6.62 7.52
N VAL A 203 3.13 7.78 7.64
CA VAL A 203 1.76 7.90 8.13
C VAL A 203 0.83 8.28 6.99
N ILE A 204 -0.23 7.49 6.83
CA ILE A 204 -1.34 7.73 5.92
C ILE A 204 -2.54 8.19 6.74
N ARG A 205 -3.25 9.24 6.27
CA ARG A 205 -4.48 9.70 6.90
C ARG A 205 -5.62 9.77 5.91
N ASN A 206 -6.81 9.47 6.40
CA ASN A 206 -8.10 9.73 5.76
C ASN A 206 -8.41 8.95 4.46
N THR A 207 -7.60 7.99 4.03
CA THR A 207 -7.93 7.14 2.88
C THR A 207 -9.20 6.31 3.12
N HIS A 208 -9.43 5.87 4.36
CA HIS A 208 -10.66 5.16 4.77
C HIS A 208 -11.92 6.03 4.68
N LYS A 209 -11.80 7.36 4.76
CA LYS A 209 -12.95 8.27 4.58
C LYS A 209 -13.41 8.30 3.13
N LEU A 210 -12.48 8.16 2.17
CA LEU A 210 -12.81 8.06 0.75
C LEU A 210 -13.30 6.65 0.39
N PHE A 211 -12.60 5.62 0.86
CA PHE A 211 -12.95 4.22 0.60
C PHE A 211 -12.84 3.38 1.87
N PRO A 212 -13.96 3.28 2.63
CA PRO A 212 -13.99 2.57 3.91
C PRO A 212 -13.72 1.07 3.76
N PRO A 213 -13.06 0.44 4.75
CA PRO A 213 -12.92 -1.02 4.79
C PRO A 213 -14.29 -1.72 4.73
N GLY A 214 -14.40 -2.73 3.86
CA GLY A 214 -15.65 -3.49 3.69
C GLY A 214 -16.73 -2.79 2.86
N SER A 215 -16.54 -1.54 2.46
CA SER A 215 -17.45 -0.84 1.56
C SER A 215 -17.18 -1.21 0.10
N PHE A 216 -18.25 -1.29 -0.71
CA PHE A 216 -18.15 -1.35 -2.16
C PHE A 216 -18.11 0.06 -2.77
N LEU A 217 -18.80 1.01 -2.14
CA LEU A 217 -18.93 2.37 -2.64
C LEU A 217 -17.84 3.28 -2.09
N PHE A 218 -17.34 4.16 -2.96
CA PHE A 218 -16.54 5.30 -2.58
C PHE A 218 -17.43 6.39 -1.99
N ASN A 219 -16.95 7.08 -0.95
CA ASN A 219 -17.60 8.25 -0.38
C ASN A 219 -17.06 9.51 -1.07
N THR A 220 -17.66 9.91 -2.18
CA THR A 220 -17.12 10.91 -3.10
C THR A 220 -17.68 12.32 -2.90
N CYS A 221 -18.72 12.43 -2.06
CA CYS A 221 -19.43 13.68 -1.81
C CYS A 221 -19.01 14.40 -0.52
N SER A 222 -18.00 13.88 0.18
CA SER A 222 -17.48 14.52 1.39
C SER A 222 -16.13 15.17 1.10
N GLU A 223 -15.93 16.38 1.62
CA GLU A 223 -14.60 16.98 1.61
C GLU A 223 -13.64 16.13 2.43
N ASN A 224 -12.47 15.88 1.91
CA ASN A 224 -11.48 15.03 2.54
C ASN A 224 -10.06 15.43 2.12
N VAL A 225 -9.15 15.49 3.09
CA VAL A 225 -7.74 15.75 2.84
C VAL A 225 -6.98 14.47 3.17
N ILE A 226 -6.51 13.78 2.14
CA ILE A 226 -5.65 12.59 2.30
C ILE A 226 -4.22 13.07 2.41
N THR A 227 -3.53 12.68 3.49
CA THR A 227 -2.13 13.02 3.69
C THR A 227 -1.27 11.76 3.75
N VAL A 228 -0.06 11.87 3.22
CA VAL A 228 0.99 10.85 3.32
C VAL A 228 2.29 11.56 3.70
N GLU A 229 2.78 11.28 4.89
CA GLU A 229 3.92 11.99 5.46
C GLU A 229 4.95 11.05 6.06
N MET A 230 6.21 11.46 6.05
CA MET A 230 7.29 10.79 6.77
C MET A 230 7.14 11.04 8.28
N ALA A 231 7.14 9.97 9.06
CA ALA A 231 7.21 10.05 10.53
C ALA A 231 8.67 9.98 11.01
N GLY A 232 9.54 9.32 10.27
CA GLY A 232 10.96 9.21 10.56
C GLY A 232 11.64 8.16 9.69
N CYS A 233 12.96 8.15 9.75
CA CYS A 233 13.80 7.10 9.16
C CYS A 233 14.63 6.47 10.28
N LEU A 234 14.66 5.14 10.33
CA LEU A 234 15.45 4.37 11.27
C LEU A 234 16.56 3.64 10.49
N GLU A 235 17.79 3.85 10.91
CA GLU A 235 18.99 3.18 10.39
C GLU A 235 19.63 2.35 11.51
N PRO A 236 19.04 1.17 11.83
CA PRO A 236 19.51 0.38 12.96
C PRO A 236 20.87 -0.26 12.67
N ASP A 237 21.75 -0.26 13.66
CA ASP A 237 22.91 -1.15 13.66
C ASP A 237 22.44 -2.56 14.00
N TYR A 238 22.21 -3.35 12.96
CA TYR A 238 21.66 -4.71 13.07
C TYR A 238 22.66 -5.71 13.67
N GLU A 239 23.96 -5.40 13.71
CA GLU A 239 25.02 -6.25 14.24
C GLU A 239 25.37 -5.90 15.69
N SER A 240 24.82 -4.82 16.25
CA SER A 240 25.09 -4.40 17.62
C SER A 240 24.53 -5.41 18.63
N ASP A 241 25.27 -5.68 19.70
CA ASP A 241 24.85 -6.56 20.81
C ASP A 241 23.56 -6.08 21.49
N GLY A 242 23.25 -4.80 21.40
CA GLY A 242 22.04 -4.19 21.93
C GLY A 242 20.82 -4.23 20.98
N PHE A 243 20.98 -4.76 19.77
CA PHE A 243 19.88 -4.75 18.80
C PHE A 243 18.71 -5.66 19.21
N SER A 244 17.52 -5.11 19.21
CA SER A 244 16.28 -5.83 19.47
C SER A 244 15.23 -5.55 18.40
N PRO A 245 14.75 -6.57 17.65
CA PRO A 245 13.63 -6.40 16.71
C PRO A 245 12.36 -5.86 17.37
N SER A 246 12.14 -6.21 18.64
CA SER A 246 10.99 -5.70 19.40
C SER A 246 11.17 -4.24 19.79
N GLY A 247 12.41 -3.82 20.12
CA GLY A 247 12.73 -2.41 20.37
C GLY A 247 12.55 -1.57 19.12
N LEU A 248 13.08 -2.02 17.99
CA LEU A 248 12.92 -1.35 16.70
C LEU A 248 11.44 -1.22 16.30
N MET A 249 10.65 -2.27 16.53
CA MET A 249 9.20 -2.23 16.31
C MET A 249 8.50 -1.20 17.20
N ALA A 250 8.87 -1.13 18.48
CA ALA A 250 8.30 -0.16 19.42
C ALA A 250 8.65 1.27 19.04
N GLU A 251 9.89 1.52 18.60
CA GLU A 251 10.35 2.83 18.13
C GLU A 251 9.60 3.27 16.88
N ALA A 252 9.49 2.40 15.87
CA ALA A 252 8.73 2.69 14.65
C ALA A 252 7.27 3.02 14.96
N ARG A 253 6.65 2.25 15.88
CA ARG A 253 5.28 2.50 16.32
C ARG A 253 5.15 3.85 17.01
N LEU A 254 6.07 4.19 17.91
CA LEU A 254 6.06 5.47 18.61
C LEU A 254 6.20 6.66 17.66
N LEU A 255 7.07 6.56 16.65
CA LEU A 255 7.19 7.57 15.59
C LEU A 255 5.87 7.76 14.84
N MET A 256 5.23 6.64 14.49
CA MET A 256 3.96 6.66 13.75
C MET A 256 2.84 7.27 14.59
N GLU A 257 2.71 6.91 15.87
CA GLU A 257 1.71 7.45 16.80
C GLU A 257 1.91 8.95 17.00
N ARG A 258 3.13 9.39 17.33
CA ARG A 258 3.45 10.82 17.51
C ARG A 258 3.12 11.65 16.26
N LYS A 259 3.48 11.15 15.08
CA LYS A 259 3.19 11.87 13.83
C LYS A 259 1.70 11.92 13.54
N LYS A 260 0.93 10.91 13.92
CA LYS A 260 -0.50 10.84 13.69
C LYS A 260 -1.29 11.82 14.57
N ASP A 261 -0.83 12.08 15.77
CA ASP A 261 -1.48 12.98 16.73
C ASP A 261 -1.23 14.48 16.42
N LEU A 262 -0.31 14.78 15.51
CA LEU A 262 -0.04 16.10 14.96
C LEU A 262 -0.93 16.44 13.78
#